data_3091864231c78b1ec5efa1409044e4d7
#
_entry.id   3091864231c78b1ec5efa1409044e4d7
#
_cell.length_a   1.000
_cell.length_b   1.000
_cell.length_c   1.000
_cell.angle_alpha   90.00
_cell.angle_beta   90.00
_cell.angle_gamma   90.00
#
_symmetry.space_group_name_H-M   'P 1'
#
loop_
_entity.id
_entity.type
_entity.pdbx_description
1 polymer ?
#
loop_
_entity_poly.entity_id
_entity_poly.type
_entity_poly.pdbx_seq_one_letter_code
_entity_poly.pdbx_strand_id
1 'polypeptide(L)'
;MKYKNITGPTLSNAKNFLIGGNYYFSIIIKNDITELCFPLMKNSSLICFKIKGLFNEGMFHERGWIRSYLVEKDFELIIPPYRYGFFLSKMDHPEIIGAYTKIFWEKEIELKSLKSNWSDFPIYYSMLGENMPSIGIKDSDDGYYISIGDTPERALLNSIHLSRVGKNYLKLETEKFLKNFKVYEKKKIILDNIMLALFFSNGICIDTGDDCIMASKSPKYYVSCGYWARDFIFWTLPIIEKFDVERAKSLIKTVLDKYWKNKGTHALYIDGRILYEGFEFDHLSYHLLLLSDAIRLGVIDEKYGINLAEEILSIAEKRRAKKFYLYSTELNSSDDPVTYDYVTFNNVIFWYSLKKFANFIRDAEKKLYLNNLCKRIRKDIIENMVKDGRFVYSTDLNGNYEFYDDPTGSIILFPFLGFVRKNSRIFKRSLEWIMSDDNPYFFKGKFNGEGNRHVPHPWLHYYSSLILSNIIDIDIFNGMPLDDFIACETLDENTGECLTGIHFPGSSGFLVQSFFKNRGRYA
;
A
#
# COMPACT_ATOMS: atom_id res chain seq x y z
N MET A 1 7.41 -10.96 25.07
CA MET A 1 8.68 -10.30 24.73
C MET A 1 8.45 -8.80 24.62
N LYS A 2 9.20 -7.98 25.35
CA LYS A 2 9.13 -6.52 25.17
C LYS A 2 10.34 -6.13 24.32
N TYR A 3 10.11 -5.87 23.04
CA TYR A 3 11.14 -5.34 22.14
C TYR A 3 11.43 -3.87 22.50
N LYS A 4 12.17 -3.64 23.59
CA LYS A 4 12.35 -2.30 24.17
C LYS A 4 13.33 -1.41 23.41
N ASN A 5 14.19 -1.96 22.56
CA ASN A 5 15.33 -1.25 21.99
C ASN A 5 15.37 -1.30 20.46
N ILE A 6 14.21 -1.16 19.80
CA ILE A 6 14.16 -1.03 18.35
C ILE A 6 13.97 0.43 17.97
N THR A 7 14.91 0.96 17.21
CA THR A 7 14.85 2.28 16.60
C THR A 7 14.61 2.09 15.09
N GLY A 8 13.38 2.29 14.66
CA GLY A 8 13.01 2.11 13.26
C GLY A 8 11.52 2.34 13.02
N PRO A 9 11.09 2.43 11.77
CA PRO A 9 9.67 2.49 11.41
C PRO A 9 9.01 1.12 11.64
N THR A 10 8.76 0.80 12.90
CA THR A 10 8.14 -0.44 13.33
C THR A 10 6.63 -0.28 13.38
N LEU A 11 5.89 -1.29 12.90
CA LEU A 11 4.44 -1.29 12.87
C LEU A 11 3.84 -1.77 14.19
N SER A 12 4.29 -2.88 14.70
CA SER A 12 3.69 -3.51 15.87
C SER A 12 4.70 -4.25 16.71
N ASN A 13 4.48 -4.25 18.03
CA ASN A 13 5.07 -5.15 19.00
C ASN A 13 4.06 -6.26 19.35
N ALA A 14 3.47 -6.91 18.36
CA ALA A 14 2.58 -8.02 18.58
C ALA A 14 3.27 -9.14 19.38
N LYS A 15 2.48 -9.93 20.09
CA LYS A 15 3.00 -11.06 20.89
C LYS A 15 3.84 -12.02 20.05
N ASN A 16 3.57 -12.13 18.76
CA ASN A 16 4.13 -13.12 17.86
C ASN A 16 4.88 -12.56 16.67
N PHE A 17 4.89 -11.23 16.44
CA PHE A 17 5.63 -10.66 15.33
C PHE A 17 5.96 -9.18 15.56
N LEU A 18 7.02 -8.77 14.92
CA LEU A 18 7.40 -7.37 14.76
C LEU A 18 7.55 -7.11 13.26
N ILE A 19 7.04 -6.00 12.79
CA ILE A 19 7.20 -5.56 11.41
C ILE A 19 8.03 -4.28 11.42
N GLY A 20 9.18 -4.34 10.79
CA GLY A 20 10.03 -3.20 10.52
C GLY A 20 9.91 -2.79 9.05
N GLY A 21 9.81 -1.49 8.78
CA GLY A 21 9.68 -0.94 7.43
C GLY A 21 10.91 -0.14 7.01
N ASN A 22 11.25 -0.28 5.74
CA ASN A 22 12.30 0.46 5.06
C ASN A 22 11.92 0.51 3.57
N TYR A 23 12.41 1.47 2.78
CA TYR A 23 12.06 1.51 1.35
C TYR A 23 12.68 0.38 0.54
N TYR A 24 13.84 -0.15 0.95
CA TYR A 24 14.53 -1.23 0.23
C TYR A 24 14.05 -2.63 0.64
N PHE A 25 13.61 -2.79 1.89
CA PHE A 25 13.21 -4.09 2.42
C PHE A 25 12.16 -3.93 3.52
N SER A 26 11.49 -5.03 3.85
CA SER A 26 10.69 -5.15 5.08
C SER A 26 11.26 -6.27 5.95
N ILE A 27 11.20 -6.08 7.27
CA ILE A 27 11.55 -7.11 8.24
C ILE A 27 10.29 -7.53 8.96
N ILE A 28 9.98 -8.82 8.95
CA ILE A 28 8.87 -9.39 9.71
C ILE A 28 9.46 -10.43 10.66
N ILE A 29 9.20 -10.23 11.95
CA ILE A 29 9.66 -11.15 12.98
C ILE A 29 8.45 -11.84 13.58
N LYS A 30 8.40 -13.14 13.52
CA LYS A 30 7.32 -13.95 14.04
C LYS A 30 7.89 -15.18 14.74
N ASN A 31 7.65 -15.30 16.05
CA ASN A 31 8.22 -16.37 16.89
C ASN A 31 9.75 -16.44 16.75
N ASP A 32 10.25 -17.52 16.16
CA ASP A 32 11.66 -17.80 15.92
C ASP A 32 12.12 -17.54 14.47
N ILE A 33 11.26 -16.96 13.65
CA ILE A 33 11.54 -16.70 12.23
C ILE A 33 11.53 -15.22 11.95
N THR A 34 12.61 -14.72 11.37
CA THR A 34 12.68 -13.39 10.77
C THR A 34 12.57 -13.53 9.27
N GLU A 35 11.62 -12.81 8.68
CA GLU A 35 11.48 -12.70 7.22
C GLU A 35 12.01 -11.34 6.78
N LEU A 36 12.98 -11.36 5.87
CA LEU A 36 13.54 -10.18 5.22
C LEU A 36 13.08 -10.18 3.77
N CYS A 37 12.24 -9.23 3.40
CA CYS A 37 11.59 -9.19 2.09
C CYS A 37 11.95 -7.91 1.32
N PHE A 38 12.23 -8.03 0.03
CA PHE A 38 12.55 -6.90 -0.84
C PHE A 38 12.10 -7.14 -2.29
N PRO A 39 11.78 -6.05 -3.03
CA PRO A 39 11.36 -6.15 -4.42
C PRO A 39 12.56 -6.28 -5.36
N LEU A 40 12.39 -7.08 -6.41
CA LEU A 40 13.30 -7.18 -7.56
C LEU A 40 12.58 -6.80 -8.84
N MET A 41 13.14 -5.83 -9.56
CA MET A 41 12.61 -5.36 -10.84
C MET A 41 12.71 -6.44 -11.90
N LYS A 42 13.87 -7.10 -12.00
CA LYS A 42 14.16 -8.12 -13.00
C LYS A 42 13.12 -9.23 -13.07
N ASN A 43 12.65 -9.68 -11.91
CA ASN A 43 11.68 -10.77 -11.79
C ASN A 43 10.26 -10.26 -11.51
N SER A 44 10.07 -8.95 -11.35
CA SER A 44 8.80 -8.35 -10.89
C SER A 44 8.22 -9.09 -9.68
N SER A 45 9.05 -9.40 -8.70
CA SER A 45 8.71 -10.26 -7.58
C SER A 45 9.17 -9.70 -6.25
N LEU A 46 8.46 -10.09 -5.19
CA LEU A 46 8.91 -9.94 -3.82
C LEU A 46 9.68 -11.20 -3.42
N ILE A 47 10.93 -11.01 -3.04
CA ILE A 47 11.77 -12.10 -2.55
C ILE A 47 11.88 -12.00 -1.04
N CYS A 48 11.60 -13.10 -0.35
CA CYS A 48 11.66 -13.17 1.09
C CYS A 48 12.61 -14.26 1.55
N PHE A 49 13.48 -13.89 2.49
CA PHE A 49 14.34 -14.82 3.20
C PHE A 49 13.79 -15.09 4.57
N LYS A 50 13.79 -16.35 4.97
CA LYS A 50 13.51 -16.76 6.34
C LYS A 50 14.83 -17.02 7.05
N ILE A 51 15.09 -16.25 8.08
CA ILE A 51 16.26 -16.40 8.94
C ILE A 51 15.77 -16.96 10.25
N LYS A 52 16.13 -18.19 10.56
CA LYS A 52 15.84 -18.77 11.87
C LYS A 52 16.81 -18.23 12.92
N GLY A 53 16.29 -17.90 14.09
CA GLY A 53 17.10 -17.60 15.24
C GLY A 53 17.77 -16.24 15.26
N LEU A 54 17.52 -15.32 14.33
CA LEU A 54 18.15 -13.98 14.36
C LEU A 54 17.74 -13.16 15.60
N PHE A 55 16.57 -13.45 16.18
CA PHE A 55 15.98 -12.69 17.29
C PHE A 55 15.37 -13.56 18.39
N ASN A 56 15.70 -14.85 18.50
CA ASN A 56 15.04 -15.76 19.44
C ASN A 56 15.99 -16.50 20.39
N GLU A 57 15.44 -16.87 21.57
CA GLU A 57 16.08 -17.80 22.49
C GLU A 57 16.34 -19.14 21.83
N GLY A 58 17.59 -19.48 21.74
CA GLY A 58 18.21 -20.75 21.49
C GLY A 58 17.44 -21.81 20.72
N MET A 59 17.73 -21.98 19.44
CA MET A 59 17.63 -23.29 18.83
C MET A 59 19.03 -23.82 18.51
N PHE A 60 19.33 -24.94 19.09
CA PHE A 60 20.53 -25.70 18.83
C PHE A 60 20.27 -26.68 17.69
N HIS A 61 21.19 -26.77 16.74
CA HIS A 61 21.26 -27.92 15.87
C HIS A 61 22.67 -28.48 15.88
N GLU A 62 22.78 -29.80 15.93
CA GLU A 62 24.02 -30.58 16.08
C GLU A 62 25.06 -30.37 14.97
N ARG A 63 24.77 -29.59 13.94
CA ARG A 63 25.62 -29.38 12.76
C ARG A 63 26.12 -27.93 12.59
N GLY A 64 26.30 -27.20 13.66
CA GLY A 64 26.98 -25.89 13.59
C GLY A 64 26.10 -24.69 13.24
N TRP A 65 24.87 -24.68 13.68
CA TRP A 65 23.91 -23.60 13.51
C TRP A 65 24.07 -22.50 14.57
N ILE A 66 23.68 -21.29 14.22
CA ILE A 66 23.69 -20.15 15.13
C ILE A 66 22.77 -20.43 16.30
N ARG A 67 23.31 -20.26 17.50
CA ARG A 67 22.52 -19.91 18.67
C ARG A 67 22.38 -18.40 18.70
N SER A 68 21.26 -17.86 18.34
CA SER A 68 20.91 -16.54 18.81
C SER A 68 20.05 -16.70 20.05
N TYR A 69 20.56 -16.25 21.19
CA TYR A 69 19.75 -16.11 22.38
C TYR A 69 19.14 -14.71 22.37
N LEU A 70 17.86 -14.60 22.15
CA LEU A 70 17.08 -13.50 22.66
C LEU A 70 16.83 -13.79 24.15
N VAL A 71 17.88 -13.65 24.94
CA VAL A 71 17.70 -13.47 26.37
C VAL A 71 16.99 -12.15 26.59
N GLU A 72 16.21 -12.00 27.67
CA GLU A 72 15.54 -10.77 28.13
C GLU A 72 16.48 -9.53 28.27
N LYS A 73 17.69 -9.61 27.75
CA LYS A 73 18.71 -8.55 27.79
C LYS A 73 18.62 -7.62 26.57
N ASP A 74 18.95 -6.41 26.80
CA ASP A 74 18.90 -5.24 25.96
C ASP A 74 19.68 -5.38 24.64
N PHE A 75 19.07 -5.97 23.58
CA PHE A 75 19.61 -5.82 22.24
C PHE A 75 19.14 -4.50 21.61
N GLU A 76 19.95 -3.93 20.76
CA GLU A 76 19.61 -2.74 19.98
C GLU A 76 19.50 -3.10 18.51
N LEU A 77 18.33 -2.81 17.91
CA LEU A 77 18.08 -2.95 16.46
C LEU A 77 17.77 -1.56 15.90
N ILE A 78 18.55 -1.12 14.91
CA ILE A 78 18.34 0.16 14.24
C ILE A 78 18.06 -0.11 12.77
N ILE A 79 16.85 0.28 12.32
CA ILE A 79 16.36 0.11 10.94
C ILE A 79 16.20 1.50 10.31
N PRO A 80 17.21 2.03 9.61
CA PRO A 80 17.11 3.33 8.97
C PRO A 80 16.16 3.27 7.76
N PRO A 81 15.26 4.24 7.56
CA PRO A 81 14.26 4.19 6.50
C PRO A 81 14.84 4.28 5.08
N TYR A 82 16.01 4.89 4.92
CA TYR A 82 16.63 5.23 3.64
C TYR A 82 17.95 4.48 3.35
N ARG A 83 18.22 3.37 4.04
CA ARG A 83 19.48 2.62 3.92
C ARG A 83 19.25 1.19 3.46
N TYR A 84 20.21 0.62 2.74
CA TYR A 84 20.18 -0.78 2.25
C TYR A 84 20.39 -1.83 3.35
N GLY A 85 20.33 -1.46 4.61
CA GLY A 85 20.56 -2.38 5.70
C GLY A 85 20.25 -1.79 7.07
N PHE A 86 20.63 -2.50 8.09
CA PHE A 86 20.31 -2.21 9.48
C PHE A 86 21.48 -2.60 10.41
N PHE A 87 21.45 -2.10 11.63
CA PHE A 87 22.39 -2.47 12.69
C PHE A 87 21.70 -3.35 13.73
N LEU A 88 22.40 -4.40 14.17
CA LEU A 88 22.00 -5.27 15.27
C LEU A 88 23.14 -5.37 16.27
N SER A 89 22.91 -5.02 17.56
CA SER A 89 23.94 -5.11 18.60
C SER A 89 24.36 -6.56 18.85
N LYS A 90 25.62 -6.74 19.29
CA LYS A 90 26.09 -8.04 19.76
C LYS A 90 25.27 -8.45 20.98
N MET A 91 24.88 -9.69 20.98
CA MET A 91 24.33 -10.40 22.13
C MET A 91 25.48 -11.05 22.91
N ASP A 92 25.26 -11.41 24.15
CA ASP A 92 26.28 -11.93 25.06
C ASP A 92 26.98 -13.24 24.60
N HIS A 93 26.64 -13.79 23.45
CA HIS A 93 27.32 -14.91 22.81
C HIS A 93 27.61 -14.60 21.34
N PRO A 94 28.89 -14.42 21.00
CA PRO A 94 29.32 -13.74 19.76
C PRO A 94 29.50 -14.65 18.55
N GLU A 95 29.04 -15.85 18.54
CA GLU A 95 29.32 -16.75 17.41
C GLU A 95 28.18 -16.80 16.41
N ILE A 96 28.21 -15.92 15.40
CA ILE A 96 27.56 -16.23 14.12
C ILE A 96 28.42 -17.28 13.44
N ILE A 97 28.14 -18.55 13.67
CA ILE A 97 28.91 -19.67 13.09
C ILE A 97 28.37 -20.06 11.71
N GLY A 98 27.17 -19.69 11.39
CA GLY A 98 26.49 -19.89 10.12
C GLY A 98 25.05 -19.48 10.22
N ALA A 99 24.49 -18.79 9.25
CA ALA A 99 23.06 -18.53 9.16
C ALA A 99 22.51 -19.33 7.99
N TYR A 100 21.50 -20.13 8.26
CA TYR A 100 20.74 -20.79 7.19
C TYR A 100 19.48 -19.98 6.95
N THR A 101 19.31 -19.56 5.72
CA THR A 101 18.08 -18.92 5.28
C THR A 101 17.30 -19.92 4.43
N LYS A 102 16.04 -20.14 4.79
CA LYS A 102 15.12 -20.87 3.93
C LYS A 102 14.40 -19.85 3.06
N ILE A 103 14.61 -19.91 1.76
CA ILE A 103 13.87 -19.08 0.82
C ILE A 103 12.41 -19.57 0.79
N PHE A 104 11.48 -18.67 0.48
CA PHE A 104 10.06 -18.96 0.29
C PHE A 104 9.78 -20.12 -0.70
N TRP A 105 10.78 -20.50 -1.51
CA TRP A 105 10.76 -21.56 -2.52
C TRP A 105 11.54 -22.82 -2.11
N GLU A 106 11.73 -23.08 -0.82
CA GLU A 106 12.38 -24.30 -0.28
C GLU A 106 13.88 -24.47 -0.56
N LYS A 107 14.60 -23.44 -0.98
CA LYS A 107 16.06 -23.53 -1.07
C LYS A 107 16.73 -23.09 0.23
N GLU A 108 17.59 -23.93 0.77
CA GLU A 108 18.47 -23.59 1.89
C GLU A 108 19.70 -22.81 1.38
N ILE A 109 20.08 -21.76 2.10
CA ILE A 109 21.21 -20.92 1.75
C ILE A 109 22.23 -20.95 2.87
N GLU A 110 23.46 -21.18 2.50
CA GLU A 110 24.61 -21.17 3.39
C GLU A 110 25.28 -19.80 3.37
N LEU A 111 25.46 -19.17 4.53
CA LEU A 111 26.31 -17.99 4.66
C LEU A 111 27.77 -18.42 4.60
N LYS A 112 28.51 -17.84 3.62
CA LYS A 112 29.95 -18.06 3.52
C LYS A 112 30.70 -16.92 4.18
N SER A 113 31.69 -17.25 4.98
CA SER A 113 32.62 -16.27 5.58
C SER A 113 33.70 -15.92 4.56
N LEU A 114 33.87 -14.64 4.30
CA LEU A 114 35.01 -14.08 3.58
C LEU A 114 35.97 -13.43 4.57
N LYS A 115 37.18 -13.96 4.64
CA LYS A 115 38.30 -13.22 5.24
C LYS A 115 38.77 -12.17 4.24
N SER A 116 38.51 -10.91 4.55
CA SER A 116 39.00 -9.79 3.75
C SER A 116 40.36 -9.34 4.30
N ASN A 117 41.34 -9.16 3.43
CA ASN A 117 42.63 -8.55 3.79
C ASN A 117 42.51 -7.04 4.14
N TRP A 118 41.31 -6.48 4.14
CA TRP A 118 41.03 -5.06 4.27
C TRP A 118 40.42 -4.67 5.62
N SER A 119 40.08 -5.64 6.46
CA SER A 119 39.57 -5.39 7.80
C SER A 119 39.96 -6.53 8.74
N ASP A 120 40.26 -6.22 9.98
CA ASP A 120 40.54 -7.19 11.05
C ASP A 120 39.26 -7.97 11.46
N PHE A 121 38.12 -7.63 10.88
CA PHE A 121 36.83 -8.22 11.20
C PHE A 121 36.35 -9.14 10.08
N PRO A 122 35.79 -10.30 10.40
CA PRO A 122 35.24 -11.20 9.39
C PRO A 122 34.03 -10.55 8.71
N ILE A 123 33.99 -10.69 7.38
CA ILE A 123 32.90 -10.22 6.55
C ILE A 123 32.17 -11.43 6.01
N TYR A 124 30.88 -11.50 6.25
CA TYR A 124 30.04 -12.60 5.81
C TYR A 124 29.18 -12.18 4.63
N TYR A 125 29.02 -13.03 3.63
CA TYR A 125 28.08 -12.85 2.55
C TYR A 125 27.42 -14.18 2.19
N SER A 126 26.21 -14.08 1.65
CA SER A 126 25.47 -15.22 1.14
C SER A 126 25.15 -14.99 -0.33
N MET A 127 25.43 -15.97 -1.17
CA MET A 127 24.93 -16.02 -2.55
C MET A 127 23.66 -16.85 -2.58
N LEU A 128 22.58 -16.26 -3.07
CA LEU A 128 21.24 -16.86 -3.13
C LEU A 128 20.97 -17.61 -4.45
N GLY A 129 22.03 -17.94 -5.19
CA GLY A 129 21.98 -18.52 -6.52
C GLY A 129 22.17 -17.48 -7.63
N GLU A 130 22.28 -17.93 -8.86
CA GLU A 130 22.41 -17.03 -9.99
C GLU A 130 21.21 -16.07 -10.09
N ASN A 131 21.49 -14.78 -10.19
CA ASN A 131 20.51 -13.69 -10.28
C ASN A 131 19.65 -13.43 -9.02
N MET A 132 20.06 -13.88 -7.86
CA MET A 132 19.39 -13.60 -6.58
C MET A 132 20.21 -12.59 -5.78
N PRO A 133 19.57 -11.71 -4.99
CA PRO A 133 20.28 -10.76 -4.15
C PRO A 133 21.05 -11.47 -3.02
N SER A 134 22.00 -10.73 -2.50
CA SER A 134 22.90 -11.23 -1.45
C SER A 134 22.73 -10.43 -0.17
N ILE A 135 23.04 -11.06 0.96
CA ILE A 135 23.13 -10.41 2.26
C ILE A 135 24.61 -10.22 2.60
N GLY A 136 24.99 -9.00 2.98
CA GLY A 136 26.30 -8.66 3.49
C GLY A 136 26.24 -8.41 4.99
N ILE A 137 27.18 -8.98 5.74
CA ILE A 137 27.29 -8.77 7.18
C ILE A 137 28.71 -8.32 7.50
N LYS A 138 28.85 -7.15 8.12
CA LYS A 138 30.11 -6.69 8.70
C LYS A 138 30.02 -6.74 10.21
N ASP A 139 30.89 -7.50 10.82
CA ASP A 139 31.09 -7.56 12.27
C ASP A 139 31.83 -6.31 12.77
N SER A 140 31.50 -5.86 13.96
CA SER A 140 32.16 -4.78 14.70
C SER A 140 32.15 -5.12 16.20
N ASP A 141 32.85 -4.34 17.00
CA ASP A 141 32.96 -4.60 18.45
C ASP A 141 31.60 -4.58 19.15
N ASP A 142 30.67 -3.73 18.70
CA ASP A 142 29.37 -3.50 19.31
C ASP A 142 28.18 -4.18 18.61
N GLY A 143 28.38 -4.76 17.44
CA GLY A 143 27.30 -5.40 16.71
C GLY A 143 27.60 -5.74 15.26
N TYR A 144 26.52 -5.99 14.52
CA TYR A 144 26.53 -6.40 13.12
C TYR A 144 25.85 -5.35 12.27
N TYR A 145 26.52 -4.96 11.16
CA TYR A 145 25.93 -4.15 10.10
C TYR A 145 25.48 -5.09 8.99
N ILE A 146 24.18 -5.31 8.90
CA ILE A 146 23.56 -6.26 7.97
C ILE A 146 22.96 -5.46 6.82
N SER A 147 23.25 -5.86 5.59
CA SER A 147 22.80 -5.16 4.39
C SER A 147 22.44 -6.10 3.26
N ILE A 148 21.83 -5.54 2.21
CA ILE A 148 21.39 -6.26 1.03
C ILE A 148 22.04 -5.63 -0.20
N GLY A 149 22.28 -6.44 -1.23
CA GLY A 149 22.76 -6.01 -2.54
C GLY A 149 22.33 -6.98 -3.63
N ASP A 150 22.33 -6.54 -4.87
CA ASP A 150 22.05 -7.36 -6.05
C ASP A 150 23.17 -8.38 -6.33
N THR A 151 24.37 -8.08 -5.85
CA THR A 151 25.53 -8.98 -5.89
C THR A 151 26.18 -9.12 -4.52
N PRO A 152 26.98 -10.17 -4.27
CA PRO A 152 27.75 -10.32 -3.03
C PRO A 152 28.63 -9.12 -2.73
N GLU A 153 29.29 -8.56 -3.75
CA GLU A 153 30.19 -7.41 -3.62
C GLU A 153 29.42 -6.16 -3.21
N ARG A 154 28.25 -5.90 -3.80
CA ARG A 154 27.38 -4.78 -3.40
C ARG A 154 26.84 -4.94 -1.98
N ALA A 155 26.36 -6.12 -1.63
CA ALA A 155 25.92 -6.39 -0.28
C ALA A 155 27.05 -6.13 0.73
N LEU A 156 28.25 -6.59 0.43
CA LEU A 156 29.43 -6.36 1.23
C LEU A 156 29.79 -4.87 1.33
N LEU A 157 29.86 -4.18 0.20
CA LEU A 157 30.12 -2.73 0.18
C LEU A 157 29.09 -1.93 0.97
N ASN A 158 27.82 -2.31 0.89
CA ASN A 158 26.74 -1.68 1.65
C ASN A 158 26.93 -1.89 3.17
N SER A 159 27.33 -3.10 3.62
CA SER A 159 27.59 -3.35 5.03
C SER A 159 28.81 -2.58 5.54
N ILE A 160 29.86 -2.47 4.75
CA ILE A 160 31.04 -1.64 5.03
C ILE A 160 30.65 -0.17 5.10
N HIS A 161 29.83 0.31 4.17
CA HIS A 161 29.33 1.69 4.19
C HIS A 161 28.54 1.99 5.47
N LEU A 162 27.61 1.10 5.84
CA LEU A 162 26.85 1.25 7.09
C LEU A 162 27.75 1.31 8.31
N SER A 163 28.80 0.47 8.37
CA SER A 163 29.75 0.48 9.48
C SER A 163 30.58 1.75 9.55
N ARG A 164 30.92 2.36 8.40
CA ARG A 164 31.64 3.65 8.33
C ARG A 164 30.74 4.82 8.75
N VAL A 165 29.44 4.76 8.40
CA VAL A 165 28.44 5.73 8.87
C VAL A 165 28.30 5.64 10.38
N GLY A 166 28.34 4.45 10.93
CA GLY A 166 28.35 4.16 12.35
C GLY A 166 26.96 4.16 12.99
N LYS A 167 26.83 3.32 14.01
CA LYS A 167 25.59 3.08 14.76
C LYS A 167 24.89 4.37 15.24
N ASN A 168 25.67 5.27 15.86
CA ASN A 168 25.12 6.50 16.45
C ASN A 168 24.48 7.41 15.39
N TYR A 169 25.09 7.51 14.23
CA TYR A 169 24.52 8.30 13.12
C TYR A 169 23.27 7.65 12.55
N LEU A 170 23.28 6.33 12.33
CA LEU A 170 22.09 5.58 11.88
C LEU A 170 20.93 5.77 12.85
N LYS A 171 21.20 5.72 14.16
CA LYS A 171 20.19 5.95 15.20
C LYS A 171 19.63 7.37 15.12
N LEU A 172 20.49 8.37 15.06
CA LEU A 172 20.09 9.78 14.97
C LEU A 172 19.25 10.07 13.71
N GLU A 173 19.65 9.55 12.56
CA GLU A 173 18.91 9.66 11.29
C GLU A 173 17.50 9.06 11.44
N THR A 174 17.41 7.88 12.01
CA THR A 174 16.15 7.16 12.21
C THR A 174 15.25 7.89 13.23
N GLU A 175 15.78 8.33 14.36
CA GLU A 175 15.04 9.08 15.37
C GLU A 175 14.53 10.42 14.83
N LYS A 176 15.32 11.10 13.99
CA LYS A 176 14.91 12.33 13.31
C LYS A 176 13.69 12.09 12.42
N PHE A 177 13.69 11.00 11.66
CA PHE A 177 12.54 10.61 10.86
C PHE A 177 11.30 10.31 11.72
N LEU A 178 11.49 9.49 12.78
CA LEU A 178 10.40 9.07 13.67
C LEU A 178 9.76 10.22 14.46
N LYS A 179 10.44 11.35 14.65
CA LYS A 179 9.88 12.54 15.32
C LYS A 179 8.60 13.04 14.66
N ASN A 180 8.45 12.84 13.34
CA ASN A 180 7.26 13.24 12.58
C ASN A 180 6.01 12.47 13.01
N PHE A 181 6.16 11.34 13.67
CA PHE A 181 5.08 10.43 14.06
C PHE A 181 4.75 10.44 15.55
N LYS A 182 5.50 11.16 16.40
CA LYS A 182 5.33 11.18 17.86
C LYS A 182 3.90 11.47 18.31
N VAL A 183 3.18 12.33 17.58
CA VAL A 183 1.79 12.70 17.91
C VAL A 183 0.82 11.52 17.78
N TYR A 184 1.23 10.44 17.12
CA TYR A 184 0.42 9.24 16.86
C TYR A 184 0.82 8.05 17.74
N GLU A 185 1.91 8.13 18.54
CA GLU A 185 2.43 7.02 19.36
C GLU A 185 1.36 6.41 20.29
N LYS A 186 0.47 7.25 20.83
CA LYS A 186 -0.65 6.80 21.69
C LYS A 186 -1.85 6.23 20.93
N LYS A 187 -1.83 6.28 19.60
CA LYS A 187 -2.86 5.77 18.70
C LYS A 187 -2.26 4.72 17.78
N LYS A 188 -1.98 3.55 18.34
CA LYS A 188 -1.27 2.46 17.67
C LYS A 188 -1.88 2.13 16.32
N ILE A 189 -3.21 2.00 16.23
CA ILE A 189 -3.90 1.73 14.97
C ILE A 189 -3.60 2.76 13.87
N ILE A 190 -3.43 4.03 14.23
CA ILE A 190 -3.09 5.06 13.24
C ILE A 190 -1.63 5.00 12.86
N LEU A 191 -0.73 4.87 13.85
CA LEU A 191 0.71 4.81 13.60
C LEU A 191 1.09 3.60 12.74
N ASP A 192 0.60 2.42 13.11
CA ASP A 192 0.95 1.18 12.40
C ASP A 192 0.44 1.22 10.96
N ASN A 193 -0.76 1.75 10.73
CA ASN A 193 -1.30 1.87 9.37
C ASN A 193 -0.64 3.00 8.55
N ILE A 194 -0.16 4.08 9.17
CA ILE A 194 0.72 5.04 8.48
C ILE A 194 2.00 4.32 8.02
N MET A 195 2.67 3.56 8.89
CA MET A 195 3.90 2.84 8.55
C MET A 195 3.68 1.80 7.45
N LEU A 196 2.55 1.06 7.50
CA LEU A 196 2.23 0.11 6.46
C LEU A 196 2.03 0.80 5.10
N ALA A 197 1.25 1.88 5.04
CA ALA A 197 1.05 2.65 3.82
C ALA A 197 2.36 3.23 3.27
N LEU A 198 3.23 3.78 4.13
CA LEU A 198 4.50 4.38 3.71
C LEU A 198 5.50 3.36 3.15
N PHE A 199 5.68 2.24 3.83
CA PHE A 199 6.81 1.35 3.57
C PHE A 199 6.42 0.06 2.84
N PHE A 200 5.14 -0.29 2.79
CA PHE A 200 4.73 -1.58 2.20
C PHE A 200 3.99 -1.45 0.86
N SER A 201 3.50 -0.26 0.49
CA SER A 201 2.88 -0.01 -0.81
C SER A 201 3.88 0.27 -1.93
N ASN A 202 5.15 0.43 -1.59
CA ASN A 202 6.19 0.80 -2.53
C ASN A 202 7.57 0.35 -2.05
N GLY A 203 8.55 0.43 -2.93
CA GLY A 203 9.92 0.10 -2.60
C GLY A 203 10.91 0.64 -3.62
N ILE A 204 12.21 0.43 -3.33
CA ILE A 204 13.31 0.64 -4.25
C ILE A 204 13.89 -0.74 -4.56
N CYS A 205 13.92 -1.11 -5.83
CA CYS A 205 14.46 -2.38 -6.26
C CYS A 205 15.97 -2.40 -6.11
N ILE A 206 16.50 -3.46 -5.52
CA ILE A 206 17.94 -3.55 -5.21
C ILE A 206 18.77 -3.72 -6.47
N ASP A 207 18.24 -4.47 -7.45
CA ASP A 207 18.91 -4.83 -8.69
C ASP A 207 19.03 -3.65 -9.66
N THR A 208 18.11 -2.70 -9.64
CA THR A 208 18.11 -1.56 -10.57
C THR A 208 18.26 -0.20 -9.89
N GLY A 209 17.94 -0.10 -8.60
CA GLY A 209 17.83 1.17 -7.89
C GLY A 209 16.55 1.94 -8.23
N ASP A 210 15.65 1.36 -9.03
CA ASP A 210 14.43 2.01 -9.46
C ASP A 210 13.34 1.91 -8.40
N ASP A 211 12.52 2.95 -8.38
CA ASP A 211 11.28 2.92 -7.63
C ASP A 211 10.27 1.93 -8.23
N CYS A 212 9.54 1.26 -7.36
CA CYS A 212 8.43 0.40 -7.72
C CYS A 212 7.25 0.59 -6.76
N ILE A 213 6.07 0.32 -7.27
CA ILE A 213 4.80 0.39 -6.54
C ILE A 213 4.19 -1.01 -6.56
N MET A 214 3.61 -1.43 -5.43
CA MET A 214 3.04 -2.75 -5.30
C MET A 214 1.89 -2.77 -4.29
N ALA A 215 1.02 -3.75 -4.41
CA ALA A 215 -0.09 -3.94 -3.48
C ALA A 215 0.42 -4.12 -2.04
N SER A 216 1.46 -4.95 -1.82
CA SER A 216 2.15 -5.02 -0.54
C SER A 216 3.57 -5.58 -0.64
N LYS A 217 4.47 -5.05 0.19
CA LYS A 217 5.80 -5.62 0.45
C LYS A 217 5.81 -6.58 1.64
N SER A 218 4.64 -7.03 2.07
CA SER A 218 4.50 -8.02 3.13
C SER A 218 4.27 -9.41 2.55
N PRO A 219 5.00 -10.45 3.00
CA PRO A 219 4.75 -11.82 2.58
C PRO A 219 3.44 -12.40 3.14
N LYS A 220 2.75 -11.69 4.03
CA LYS A 220 1.43 -12.07 4.50
C LYS A 220 0.32 -11.71 3.51
N TYR A 221 0.59 -10.78 2.60
CA TYR A 221 -0.37 -10.40 1.58
C TYR A 221 -0.26 -11.32 0.37
N TYR A 222 -1.37 -11.83 -0.10
CA TYR A 222 -1.40 -12.90 -1.11
C TYR A 222 -0.97 -12.48 -2.53
N VAL A 223 -1.05 -11.16 -2.86
CA VAL A 223 -0.69 -10.60 -4.19
C VAL A 223 0.47 -9.60 -4.09
N SER A 224 1.58 -9.97 -3.52
CA SER A 224 2.65 -9.06 -3.08
C SER A 224 3.12 -8.01 -4.11
N CYS A 225 3.40 -8.38 -5.36
CA CYS A 225 4.09 -7.51 -6.33
C CYS A 225 3.25 -7.19 -7.57
N GLY A 226 2.07 -6.63 -7.38
CA GLY A 226 1.27 -6.06 -8.45
C GLY A 226 0.95 -4.59 -8.18
N TYR A 227 0.85 -3.78 -9.24
CA TYR A 227 0.39 -2.40 -9.20
C TYR A 227 -1.07 -2.32 -9.61
N TRP A 228 -1.89 -1.81 -8.71
CA TRP A 228 -3.27 -1.37 -8.96
C TRP A 228 -3.33 0.14 -8.82
N ALA A 229 -3.87 0.83 -9.82
CA ALA A 229 -3.93 2.29 -9.80
C ALA A 229 -4.81 2.82 -8.66
N ARG A 230 -5.91 2.13 -8.35
CA ARG A 230 -6.81 2.43 -7.24
C ARG A 230 -6.10 2.38 -5.90
N ASP A 231 -5.42 1.27 -5.61
CA ASP A 231 -4.72 1.02 -4.34
C ASP A 231 -3.66 2.08 -4.06
N PHE A 232 -2.93 2.42 -5.10
CA PHE A 232 -1.86 3.38 -4.96
C PHE A 232 -2.37 4.82 -4.99
N ILE A 233 -3.01 5.26 -6.08
CA ILE A 233 -3.29 6.68 -6.31
C ILE A 233 -4.37 7.19 -5.35
N PHE A 234 -5.40 6.40 -5.10
CA PHE A 234 -6.53 6.86 -4.30
C PHE A 234 -6.37 6.55 -2.81
N TRP A 235 -5.75 5.41 -2.47
CA TRP A 235 -5.71 4.97 -1.08
C TRP A 235 -4.38 5.25 -0.38
N THR A 236 -3.21 5.04 -1.01
CA THR A 236 -1.91 5.14 -0.32
C THR A 236 -1.14 6.43 -0.61
N LEU A 237 -1.15 6.92 -1.84
CA LEU A 237 -0.40 8.12 -2.23
C LEU A 237 -0.69 9.36 -1.36
N PRO A 238 -1.94 9.65 -0.95
CA PRO A 238 -2.22 10.79 -0.07
C PRO A 238 -1.51 10.70 1.30
N ILE A 239 -1.25 9.50 1.79
CA ILE A 239 -0.53 9.29 3.04
C ILE A 239 0.97 9.44 2.83
N ILE A 240 1.50 8.89 1.74
CA ILE A 240 2.91 9.06 1.39
C ILE A 240 3.22 10.55 1.20
N GLU A 241 2.40 11.27 0.45
CA GLU A 241 2.57 12.71 0.25
C GLU A 241 2.58 13.50 1.57
N LYS A 242 1.68 13.13 2.49
CA LYS A 242 1.58 13.82 3.77
C LYS A 242 2.85 13.71 4.63
N PHE A 243 3.54 12.59 4.58
CA PHE A 243 4.67 12.29 5.45
C PHE A 243 6.02 12.30 4.74
N ASP A 244 6.04 12.06 3.44
CA ASP A 244 7.26 12.06 2.61
C ASP A 244 6.95 12.56 1.19
N VAL A 245 6.92 13.90 1.04
CA VAL A 245 6.59 14.57 -0.23
C VAL A 245 7.57 14.19 -1.35
N GLU A 246 8.86 14.07 -1.04
CA GLU A 246 9.85 13.73 -2.07
C GLU A 246 9.67 12.28 -2.54
N ARG A 247 9.32 11.37 -1.63
CA ARG A 247 8.95 10.01 -1.99
C ARG A 247 7.69 10.01 -2.87
N ALA A 248 6.67 10.78 -2.53
CA ALA A 248 5.45 10.90 -3.33
C ALA A 248 5.77 11.40 -4.76
N LYS A 249 6.60 12.43 -4.91
CA LYS A 249 7.04 12.93 -6.23
C LYS A 249 7.75 11.86 -7.05
N SER A 250 8.67 11.10 -6.42
CA SER A 250 9.38 10.01 -7.10
C SER A 250 8.42 8.93 -7.58
N LEU A 251 7.45 8.54 -6.76
CA LEU A 251 6.46 7.53 -7.11
C LEU A 251 5.46 8.02 -8.17
N ILE A 252 5.04 9.29 -8.15
CA ILE A 252 4.26 9.90 -9.23
C ILE A 252 5.03 9.82 -10.55
N LYS A 253 6.32 10.16 -10.54
CA LYS A 253 7.18 10.03 -11.72
C LYS A 253 7.25 8.57 -12.19
N THR A 254 7.37 7.61 -11.26
CA THR A 254 7.36 6.18 -11.59
C THR A 254 6.07 5.77 -12.31
N VAL A 255 4.89 6.27 -11.88
CA VAL A 255 3.63 6.00 -12.59
C VAL A 255 3.67 6.56 -14.01
N LEU A 256 4.12 7.81 -14.17
CA LEU A 256 4.17 8.46 -15.49
C LEU A 256 5.17 7.79 -16.44
N ASP A 257 6.33 7.37 -15.95
CA ASP A 257 7.40 6.81 -16.76
C ASP A 257 7.18 5.31 -17.08
N LYS A 258 6.64 4.56 -16.11
CA LYS A 258 6.63 3.09 -16.17
C LYS A 258 5.23 2.50 -16.39
N TYR A 259 4.20 3.01 -15.70
CA TYR A 259 2.86 2.41 -15.73
C TYR A 259 1.89 3.15 -16.67
N TRP A 260 2.20 4.36 -17.10
CA TRP A 260 1.34 5.21 -17.93
C TRP A 260 0.88 4.57 -19.22
N LYS A 261 1.75 3.77 -19.87
CA LYS A 261 1.44 3.09 -21.12
C LYS A 261 0.20 2.20 -21.01
N ASN A 262 0.03 1.56 -19.86
CA ASN A 262 -1.04 0.60 -19.58
C ASN A 262 -2.12 1.18 -18.64
N LYS A 263 -2.33 2.51 -18.67
CA LYS A 263 -3.35 3.17 -17.86
C LYS A 263 -4.76 2.64 -18.15
N GLY A 264 -5.53 2.35 -17.10
CA GLY A 264 -6.85 1.72 -17.20
C GLY A 264 -6.82 0.20 -17.29
N THR A 265 -5.65 -0.45 -17.34
CA THR A 265 -5.53 -1.91 -17.21
C THR A 265 -5.73 -2.33 -15.75
N HIS A 266 -6.32 -3.50 -15.55
CA HIS A 266 -6.63 -4.07 -14.24
C HIS A 266 -5.40 -4.07 -13.33
N ALA A 267 -4.33 -4.80 -13.66
CA ALA A 267 -3.13 -4.83 -12.85
C ALA A 267 -1.85 -4.96 -13.67
N LEU A 268 -0.77 -4.38 -13.13
CA LEU A 268 0.56 -4.44 -13.75
C LEU A 268 1.56 -5.07 -12.80
N TYR A 269 2.59 -5.70 -13.36
CA TYR A 269 3.82 -5.99 -12.64
C TYR A 269 4.55 -4.70 -12.26
N ILE A 270 5.48 -4.78 -11.31
CA ILE A 270 6.28 -3.62 -10.87
C ILE A 270 7.18 -3.04 -11.97
N ASP A 271 7.43 -3.77 -13.05
CA ASP A 271 8.15 -3.31 -14.24
C ASP A 271 7.24 -2.69 -15.32
N GLY A 272 5.92 -2.65 -15.08
CA GLY A 272 4.92 -2.06 -15.97
C GLY A 272 4.34 -3.01 -17.02
N ARG A 273 4.76 -4.28 -17.09
CA ARG A 273 4.09 -5.30 -17.91
C ARG A 273 2.71 -5.60 -17.34
N ILE A 274 1.79 -6.06 -18.19
CA ILE A 274 0.45 -6.45 -17.76
C ILE A 274 0.53 -7.73 -16.91
N LEU A 275 -0.03 -7.68 -15.69
CA LEU A 275 -0.18 -8.82 -14.80
C LEU A 275 -1.53 -9.50 -15.03
N TYR A 276 -2.61 -8.71 -14.97
CA TYR A 276 -3.97 -9.15 -15.27
C TYR A 276 -4.57 -8.25 -16.34
N GLU A 277 -5.14 -8.87 -17.34
CA GLU A 277 -5.88 -8.19 -18.41
C GLU A 277 -7.24 -7.71 -17.89
N GLY A 278 -7.87 -6.83 -18.65
CA GLY A 278 -9.16 -6.23 -18.34
C GLY A 278 -9.06 -4.72 -18.22
N PHE A 279 -10.16 -4.05 -18.49
CA PHE A 279 -10.25 -2.60 -18.46
C PHE A 279 -11.10 -2.14 -17.27
N GLU A 280 -10.50 -1.30 -16.44
CA GLU A 280 -11.15 -0.64 -15.31
C GLU A 280 -11.22 0.87 -15.54
N PHE A 281 -12.43 1.38 -15.67
CA PHE A 281 -12.61 2.80 -15.94
C PHE A 281 -12.24 3.70 -14.74
N ASP A 282 -12.37 3.19 -13.53
CA ASP A 282 -11.88 3.90 -12.34
C ASP A 282 -10.34 3.96 -12.31
N HIS A 283 -9.61 2.92 -12.73
CA HIS A 283 -8.16 2.97 -12.90
C HIS A 283 -7.74 4.06 -13.88
N LEU A 284 -8.43 4.19 -15.01
CA LEU A 284 -8.19 5.30 -15.94
C LEU A 284 -8.45 6.65 -15.28
N SER A 285 -9.52 6.74 -14.48
CA SER A 285 -9.93 7.95 -13.76
C SER A 285 -8.91 8.34 -12.68
N TYR A 286 -8.32 7.38 -11.98
CA TYR A 286 -7.26 7.64 -11.00
C TYR A 286 -5.98 8.17 -11.65
N HIS A 287 -5.62 7.73 -12.85
CA HIS A 287 -4.51 8.33 -13.58
C HIS A 287 -4.76 9.81 -13.91
N LEU A 288 -5.99 10.19 -14.23
CA LEU A 288 -6.36 11.60 -14.38
C LEU A 288 -6.29 12.37 -13.06
N LEU A 289 -6.69 11.75 -11.95
CA LEU A 289 -6.54 12.33 -10.61
C LEU A 289 -5.05 12.58 -10.27
N LEU A 290 -4.18 11.61 -10.58
CA LEU A 290 -2.73 11.71 -10.38
C LEU A 290 -2.13 12.94 -11.07
N LEU A 291 -2.60 13.30 -12.27
CA LEU A 291 -2.11 14.49 -12.98
C LEU A 291 -2.33 15.79 -12.19
N SER A 292 -3.40 15.85 -11.40
CA SER A 292 -3.67 16.97 -10.49
C SER A 292 -2.56 17.12 -9.44
N ASP A 293 -2.16 16.02 -8.85
CA ASP A 293 -1.10 15.98 -7.85
C ASP A 293 0.28 16.20 -8.49
N ALA A 294 0.51 15.63 -9.67
CA ALA A 294 1.73 15.82 -10.43
C ALA A 294 2.01 17.30 -10.76
N ILE A 295 0.98 18.04 -11.20
CA ILE A 295 1.09 19.49 -11.46
C ILE A 295 1.27 20.26 -10.15
N ARG A 296 0.45 19.97 -9.14
CA ARG A 296 0.48 20.65 -7.84
C ARG A 296 1.83 20.52 -7.13
N LEU A 297 2.45 19.35 -7.22
CA LEU A 297 3.75 19.05 -6.61
C LEU A 297 4.95 19.45 -7.49
N GLY A 298 4.69 19.96 -8.70
CA GLY A 298 5.74 20.38 -9.63
C GLY A 298 6.54 19.21 -10.23
N VAL A 299 5.96 18.02 -10.31
CA VAL A 299 6.56 16.85 -11.00
C VAL A 299 6.49 17.05 -12.52
N ILE A 300 5.39 17.63 -13.00
CA ILE A 300 5.19 18.01 -14.41
C ILE A 300 4.64 19.43 -14.51
N ASP A 301 4.84 20.06 -15.64
CA ASP A 301 4.18 21.34 -15.94
C ASP A 301 2.74 21.13 -16.43
N GLU A 302 1.99 22.23 -16.45
CA GLU A 302 0.57 22.24 -16.86
C GLU A 302 0.37 21.77 -18.30
N LYS A 303 1.23 22.24 -19.24
CA LYS A 303 1.11 21.91 -20.66
C LYS A 303 1.29 20.41 -20.90
N TYR A 304 2.29 19.82 -20.28
CA TYR A 304 2.52 18.37 -20.36
C TYR A 304 1.37 17.60 -19.69
N GLY A 305 0.86 18.08 -18.54
CA GLY A 305 -0.30 17.50 -17.88
C GLY A 305 -1.56 17.52 -18.74
N ILE A 306 -1.80 18.61 -19.51
CA ILE A 306 -2.91 18.68 -20.46
C ILE A 306 -2.77 17.63 -21.57
N ASN A 307 -1.58 17.47 -22.15
CA ASN A 307 -1.35 16.47 -23.19
C ASN A 307 -1.65 15.05 -22.68
N LEU A 308 -1.19 14.71 -21.48
CA LEU A 308 -1.46 13.42 -20.86
C LEU A 308 -2.96 13.23 -20.54
N ALA A 309 -3.65 14.29 -20.12
CA ALA A 309 -5.09 14.25 -19.90
C ALA A 309 -5.87 14.01 -21.20
N GLU A 310 -5.41 14.56 -22.34
CA GLU A 310 -6.02 14.32 -23.64
C GLU A 310 -5.94 12.85 -24.09
N GLU A 311 -4.85 12.16 -23.76
CA GLU A 311 -4.76 10.70 -23.96
C GLU A 311 -5.86 9.97 -23.17
N ILE A 312 -6.04 10.31 -21.89
CA ILE A 312 -7.09 9.74 -21.04
C ILE A 312 -8.48 10.02 -21.61
N LEU A 313 -8.74 11.27 -22.00
CA LEU A 313 -10.01 11.67 -22.60
C LEU A 313 -10.29 10.94 -23.92
N SER A 314 -9.26 10.70 -24.73
CA SER A 314 -9.38 9.91 -25.96
C SER A 314 -9.76 8.45 -25.70
N ILE A 315 -9.19 7.83 -24.64
CA ILE A 315 -9.57 6.48 -24.23
C ILE A 315 -11.00 6.47 -23.69
N ALA A 316 -11.36 7.43 -22.84
CA ALA A 316 -12.69 7.57 -22.28
C ALA A 316 -13.75 7.75 -23.39
N GLU A 317 -13.48 8.58 -24.41
CA GLU A 317 -14.42 8.80 -25.51
C GLU A 317 -14.77 7.51 -26.28
N LYS A 318 -13.83 6.57 -26.41
CA LYS A 318 -14.08 5.26 -27.01
C LYS A 318 -15.02 4.37 -26.19
N ARG A 319 -15.12 4.65 -24.88
CA ARG A 319 -15.97 3.95 -23.92
C ARG A 319 -17.28 4.68 -23.63
N ARG A 320 -17.49 5.85 -24.25
CA ARG A 320 -18.68 6.67 -24.03
C ARG A 320 -19.92 6.09 -24.68
N ALA A 321 -21.03 6.10 -23.96
CA ALA A 321 -22.36 5.76 -24.50
C ALA A 321 -22.75 6.71 -25.66
N LYS A 322 -23.40 6.18 -26.67
CA LYS A 322 -23.77 6.97 -27.88
C LYS A 322 -24.61 8.21 -27.57
N LYS A 323 -25.52 8.12 -26.60
CA LYS A 323 -26.50 9.17 -26.27
C LYS A 323 -26.14 9.97 -25.03
N PHE A 324 -25.25 9.46 -24.18
CA PHE A 324 -24.98 10.01 -22.85
C PHE A 324 -23.47 10.17 -22.60
N TYR A 325 -23.12 11.04 -21.69
CA TYR A 325 -21.75 11.19 -21.17
C TYR A 325 -21.55 10.22 -19.99
N LEU A 326 -21.77 8.95 -20.26
CA LEU A 326 -21.54 7.83 -19.36
C LEU A 326 -20.58 6.86 -20.04
N TYR A 327 -19.70 6.26 -19.26
CA TYR A 327 -18.54 5.51 -19.73
C TYR A 327 -18.58 4.08 -19.20
N SER A 328 -18.32 3.13 -20.08
CA SER A 328 -18.34 1.71 -19.79
C SER A 328 -17.02 1.22 -19.18
N THR A 329 -17.11 0.14 -18.42
CA THR A 329 -16.00 -0.61 -17.85
C THR A 329 -16.19 -2.10 -18.12
N GLU A 330 -15.13 -2.89 -18.03
CA GLU A 330 -15.18 -4.35 -18.12
C GLU A 330 -15.23 -4.98 -16.73
N LEU A 331 -14.47 -4.39 -15.79
CA LEU A 331 -14.40 -4.84 -14.41
C LEU A 331 -14.90 -3.75 -13.47
N ASN A 332 -15.35 -4.16 -12.29
CA ASN A 332 -15.73 -3.27 -11.20
C ASN A 332 -14.52 -2.92 -10.30
N SER A 333 -14.77 -2.17 -9.24
CA SER A 333 -13.71 -1.75 -8.32
C SER A 333 -13.21 -2.86 -7.37
N SER A 334 -13.77 -4.07 -7.46
CA SER A 334 -13.31 -5.28 -6.76
C SER A 334 -12.74 -6.32 -7.73
N ASP A 335 -12.33 -5.87 -8.92
CA ASP A 335 -11.64 -6.71 -9.92
C ASP A 335 -12.54 -7.77 -10.59
N ASP A 336 -13.87 -7.72 -10.35
CA ASP A 336 -14.84 -8.66 -10.92
C ASP A 336 -15.47 -8.14 -12.22
N PRO A 337 -15.84 -9.03 -13.18
CA PRO A 337 -16.62 -8.66 -14.35
C PRO A 337 -17.95 -8.00 -13.95
N VAL A 338 -18.31 -6.91 -14.65
CA VAL A 338 -19.56 -6.20 -14.36
C VAL A 338 -20.76 -6.90 -14.95
N THR A 339 -21.92 -6.81 -14.29
CA THR A 339 -23.20 -7.29 -14.83
C THR A 339 -23.68 -6.41 -15.99
N TYR A 340 -23.57 -5.09 -15.82
CA TYR A 340 -23.87 -4.09 -16.84
C TYR A 340 -22.73 -3.10 -16.98
N ASP A 341 -22.43 -2.67 -18.19
CA ASP A 341 -21.22 -1.95 -18.56
C ASP A 341 -21.04 -0.60 -17.88
N TYR A 342 -22.12 0.07 -17.47
CA TYR A 342 -22.07 1.42 -16.92
C TYR A 342 -22.21 1.39 -15.39
N VAL A 343 -21.08 1.42 -14.69
CA VAL A 343 -21.02 1.44 -13.22
C VAL A 343 -21.08 2.87 -12.70
N THR A 344 -21.96 3.12 -11.73
CA THR A 344 -22.20 4.49 -11.21
C THR A 344 -20.97 5.06 -10.54
N PHE A 345 -20.32 4.30 -9.66
CA PHE A 345 -19.08 4.76 -8.99
C PHE A 345 -18.01 5.15 -9.98
N ASN A 346 -17.77 4.34 -11.02
CA ASN A 346 -16.74 4.59 -12.03
C ASN A 346 -16.97 5.92 -12.76
N ASN A 347 -18.23 6.25 -13.05
CA ASN A 347 -18.59 7.52 -13.67
C ASN A 347 -18.49 8.71 -12.71
N VAL A 348 -18.77 8.51 -11.41
CA VAL A 348 -18.63 9.54 -10.39
C VAL A 348 -17.15 9.83 -10.10
N ILE A 349 -16.29 8.82 -10.03
CA ILE A 349 -14.85 9.04 -9.82
C ILE A 349 -14.19 9.72 -11.02
N PHE A 350 -14.63 9.42 -12.25
CA PHE A 350 -14.19 10.14 -13.44
C PHE A 350 -14.59 11.62 -13.39
N TRP A 351 -15.85 11.91 -13.06
CA TRP A 351 -16.33 13.26 -12.83
C TRP A 351 -15.50 14.01 -11.77
N TYR A 352 -15.19 13.33 -10.66
CA TYR A 352 -14.37 13.88 -9.59
C TYR A 352 -12.94 14.20 -10.06
N SER A 353 -12.32 13.26 -10.77
CA SER A 353 -10.96 13.42 -11.30
C SER A 353 -10.87 14.56 -12.30
N LEU A 354 -11.84 14.69 -13.22
CA LEU A 354 -11.96 15.82 -14.15
C LEU A 354 -12.08 17.14 -13.40
N LYS A 355 -12.95 17.20 -12.39
CA LYS A 355 -13.16 18.42 -11.59
C LYS A 355 -11.90 18.81 -10.82
N LYS A 356 -11.19 17.85 -10.25
CA LYS A 356 -9.91 18.08 -9.56
C LYS A 356 -8.86 18.58 -10.55
N PHE A 357 -8.70 17.93 -11.69
CA PHE A 357 -7.75 18.33 -12.70
C PHE A 357 -8.02 19.75 -13.23
N ALA A 358 -9.28 20.07 -13.53
CA ALA A 358 -9.67 21.41 -13.98
C ALA A 358 -9.28 22.54 -13.00
N ASN A 359 -9.19 22.27 -11.70
CA ASN A 359 -8.78 23.27 -10.71
C ASN A 359 -7.32 23.71 -10.87
N PHE A 360 -6.47 22.85 -11.41
CA PHE A 360 -5.04 23.13 -11.61
C PHE A 360 -4.72 23.66 -13.02
N ILE A 361 -5.71 23.73 -13.92
CA ILE A 361 -5.57 24.25 -15.28
C ILE A 361 -5.81 25.75 -15.28
N ARG A 362 -4.84 26.50 -15.82
CA ARG A 362 -4.91 27.97 -16.01
C ARG A 362 -5.43 28.34 -17.39
N ASP A 363 -5.20 27.49 -18.40
CA ASP A 363 -5.78 27.61 -19.73
C ASP A 363 -7.30 27.72 -19.62
N ALA A 364 -7.85 28.91 -19.94
CA ALA A 364 -9.25 29.24 -19.73
C ALA A 364 -10.20 28.43 -20.63
N GLU A 365 -9.80 28.18 -21.87
CA GLU A 365 -10.58 27.39 -22.82
C GLU A 365 -10.67 25.92 -22.38
N LYS A 366 -9.52 25.34 -22.05
CA LYS A 366 -9.44 23.97 -21.58
C LYS A 366 -10.21 23.78 -20.27
N LYS A 367 -10.03 24.70 -19.33
CA LYS A 367 -10.77 24.69 -18.06
C LYS A 367 -12.28 24.76 -18.27
N LEU A 368 -12.74 25.63 -19.18
CA LEU A 368 -14.15 25.76 -19.52
C LEU A 368 -14.69 24.46 -20.14
N TYR A 369 -13.93 23.85 -21.05
CA TYR A 369 -14.27 22.56 -21.66
C TYR A 369 -14.45 21.47 -20.58
N LEU A 370 -13.47 21.29 -19.70
CA LEU A 370 -13.50 20.30 -18.61
C LEU A 370 -14.69 20.52 -17.67
N ASN A 371 -14.96 21.78 -17.29
CA ASN A 371 -16.10 22.10 -16.44
C ASN A 371 -17.45 21.81 -17.13
N ASN A 372 -17.56 22.05 -18.42
CA ASN A 372 -18.77 21.71 -19.17
C ASN A 372 -18.95 20.20 -19.31
N LEU A 373 -17.86 19.45 -19.52
CA LEU A 373 -17.87 17.99 -19.51
C LEU A 373 -18.34 17.44 -18.14
N CYS A 374 -17.80 17.97 -17.04
CA CYS A 374 -18.26 17.62 -15.69
C CYS A 374 -19.77 17.85 -15.49
N LYS A 375 -20.31 18.98 -15.99
CA LYS A 375 -21.75 19.27 -15.90
C LYS A 375 -22.59 18.22 -16.64
N ARG A 376 -22.17 17.82 -17.84
CA ARG A 376 -22.86 16.82 -18.67
C ARG A 376 -22.82 15.44 -18.00
N ILE A 377 -21.63 14.98 -17.58
CA ILE A 377 -21.47 13.70 -16.87
C ILE A 377 -22.39 13.66 -15.64
N ARG A 378 -22.33 14.69 -14.80
CA ARG A 378 -23.15 14.75 -13.58
C ARG A 378 -24.64 14.71 -13.89
N LYS A 379 -25.10 15.44 -14.93
CA LYS A 379 -26.49 15.40 -15.37
C LYS A 379 -26.88 13.99 -15.78
N ASP A 380 -26.10 13.37 -16.65
CA ASP A 380 -26.44 12.07 -17.20
C ASP A 380 -26.42 10.94 -16.14
N ILE A 381 -25.52 11.03 -15.12
CA ILE A 381 -25.56 10.12 -13.97
C ILE A 381 -26.87 10.28 -13.20
N ILE A 382 -27.29 11.50 -12.87
CA ILE A 382 -28.50 11.73 -12.10
C ILE A 382 -29.76 11.29 -12.88
N GLU A 383 -29.81 11.51 -14.18
CA GLU A 383 -30.97 11.18 -15.01
C GLU A 383 -31.07 9.68 -15.34
N ASN A 384 -29.94 8.97 -15.48
CA ASN A 384 -29.94 7.59 -15.98
C ASN A 384 -29.58 6.54 -14.92
N MET A 385 -28.81 6.92 -13.88
CA MET A 385 -28.31 5.98 -12.87
C MET A 385 -29.00 6.15 -11.49
N VAL A 386 -30.18 6.77 -11.49
CA VAL A 386 -31.06 6.84 -10.31
C VAL A 386 -32.39 6.16 -10.66
N LYS A 387 -32.76 5.13 -9.90
CA LYS A 387 -34.02 4.40 -10.01
C LYS A 387 -34.64 4.28 -8.62
N ASP A 388 -35.95 4.34 -8.52
CA ASP A 388 -36.68 4.24 -7.27
C ASP A 388 -36.18 5.21 -6.17
N GLY A 389 -35.62 6.36 -6.60
CA GLY A 389 -35.08 7.39 -5.73
C GLY A 389 -33.76 7.05 -5.05
N ARG A 390 -33.01 6.07 -5.52
CA ARG A 390 -31.67 5.70 -5.08
C ARG A 390 -30.73 5.45 -6.26
N PHE A 391 -29.44 5.50 -6.06
CA PHE A 391 -28.46 5.15 -7.10
C PHE A 391 -28.53 3.65 -7.38
N VAL A 392 -28.43 3.28 -8.67
CA VAL A 392 -28.15 1.91 -9.09
C VAL A 392 -26.63 1.69 -9.05
N TYR A 393 -26.19 0.46 -8.90
CA TYR A 393 -24.78 0.12 -9.02
C TYR A 393 -24.34 0.18 -10.48
N SER A 394 -25.01 -0.59 -11.34
CA SER A 394 -24.73 -0.61 -12.78
C SER A 394 -26.01 -0.66 -13.61
N THR A 395 -25.91 -0.27 -14.90
CA THR A 395 -27.01 -0.28 -15.88
C THR A 395 -26.48 -0.50 -17.29
N ASP A 396 -27.34 -1.06 -18.17
CA ASP A 396 -27.08 -1.15 -19.61
C ASP A 396 -27.58 0.08 -20.40
N LEU A 397 -28.19 1.07 -19.71
CA LEU A 397 -28.86 2.26 -20.28
C LEU A 397 -30.07 1.95 -21.21
N ASN A 398 -30.53 0.71 -21.27
CA ASN A 398 -31.69 0.26 -22.05
C ASN A 398 -32.86 -0.18 -21.19
N GLY A 399 -32.74 0.02 -19.86
CA GLY A 399 -33.80 -0.30 -18.90
C GLY A 399 -33.41 -1.34 -17.87
N ASN A 400 -32.32 -2.08 -18.09
CA ASN A 400 -31.82 -3.02 -17.12
C ASN A 400 -30.83 -2.33 -16.17
N TYR A 401 -30.92 -2.68 -14.90
CA TYR A 401 -30.05 -2.17 -13.84
C TYR A 401 -30.01 -3.15 -12.66
N GLU A 402 -29.01 -2.98 -11.80
CA GLU A 402 -28.94 -3.71 -10.54
C GLU A 402 -28.74 -2.77 -9.35
N PHE A 403 -29.33 -3.14 -8.22
CA PHE A 403 -28.98 -2.59 -6.93
C PHE A 403 -27.92 -3.49 -6.30
N TYR A 404 -26.78 -2.92 -6.08
CA TYR A 404 -25.61 -3.50 -5.45
C TYR A 404 -24.75 -2.35 -4.94
N ASP A 405 -23.82 -2.59 -4.07
CA ASP A 405 -22.72 -1.66 -3.80
C ASP A 405 -21.44 -2.45 -3.57
N ASP A 406 -20.32 -1.76 -3.66
CA ASP A 406 -19.00 -2.37 -3.55
C ASP A 406 -18.14 -1.50 -2.63
N PRO A 407 -17.65 -2.02 -1.48
CA PRO A 407 -16.88 -1.23 -0.52
C PRO A 407 -15.65 -0.55 -1.10
N THR A 408 -15.05 -1.11 -2.16
CA THR A 408 -13.86 -0.58 -2.82
C THR A 408 -14.16 0.56 -3.79
N GLY A 409 -15.41 0.66 -4.22
CA GLY A 409 -15.95 1.71 -5.10
C GLY A 409 -17.38 2.08 -4.75
N SER A 410 -17.60 2.52 -3.50
CA SER A 410 -18.93 2.63 -2.90
C SER A 410 -19.63 3.95 -3.18
N ILE A 411 -20.95 3.88 -3.35
CA ILE A 411 -21.88 5.01 -3.35
C ILE A 411 -21.75 5.83 -2.04
N ILE A 412 -21.36 5.19 -0.95
CA ILE A 412 -21.11 5.85 0.34
C ILE A 412 -20.11 7.00 0.23
N LEU A 413 -19.15 6.93 -0.71
CA LEU A 413 -18.15 7.97 -0.94
C LEU A 413 -18.66 9.22 -1.66
N PHE A 414 -19.86 9.22 -2.22
CA PHE A 414 -20.34 10.34 -3.04
C PHE A 414 -20.39 11.70 -2.31
N PRO A 415 -20.74 11.78 -1.02
CA PRO A 415 -20.61 13.03 -0.27
C PRO A 415 -19.16 13.49 -0.08
N PHE A 416 -18.23 12.57 0.18
CA PHE A 416 -16.80 12.86 0.29
C PHE A 416 -16.22 13.40 -1.03
N LEU A 417 -16.60 12.81 -2.15
CA LEU A 417 -16.23 13.26 -3.49
C LEU A 417 -16.91 14.59 -3.88
N GLY A 418 -17.89 15.04 -3.09
CA GLY A 418 -18.67 16.27 -3.35
C GLY A 418 -19.65 16.12 -4.52
N PHE A 419 -20.02 14.89 -4.87
CA PHE A 419 -20.99 14.60 -5.92
C PHE A 419 -22.41 14.89 -5.47
N VAL A 420 -22.78 14.47 -4.24
CA VAL A 420 -24.06 14.77 -3.60
C VAL A 420 -23.85 15.29 -2.19
N ARG A 421 -24.88 15.93 -1.63
CA ARG A 421 -24.91 16.29 -0.20
C ARG A 421 -25.32 15.05 0.61
N LYS A 422 -24.68 14.82 1.78
CA LYS A 422 -25.03 13.69 2.67
C LYS A 422 -26.51 13.69 3.11
N ASN A 423 -27.17 14.85 3.11
CA ASN A 423 -28.57 15.00 3.46
C ASN A 423 -29.53 14.88 2.27
N SER A 424 -29.04 14.64 1.04
CA SER A 424 -29.91 14.47 -0.12
C SER A 424 -30.74 13.21 0.00
N ARG A 425 -32.00 13.28 -0.46
CA ARG A 425 -32.95 12.14 -0.38
C ARG A 425 -32.43 10.91 -1.12
N ILE A 426 -31.84 11.13 -2.29
CA ILE A 426 -31.28 10.03 -3.11
C ILE A 426 -30.18 9.30 -2.35
N PHE A 427 -29.23 10.04 -1.76
CA PHE A 427 -28.14 9.43 -1.01
C PHE A 427 -28.62 8.68 0.23
N LYS A 428 -29.53 9.28 1.00
CA LYS A 428 -30.10 8.62 2.20
C LYS A 428 -30.76 7.29 1.84
N ARG A 429 -31.59 7.26 0.79
CA ARG A 429 -32.24 6.02 0.33
C ARG A 429 -31.24 4.98 -0.18
N SER A 430 -30.17 5.41 -0.85
CA SER A 430 -29.08 4.50 -1.25
C SER A 430 -28.40 3.90 -0.04
N LEU A 431 -28.03 4.73 0.94
CA LEU A 431 -27.38 4.29 2.18
C LEU A 431 -28.30 3.35 3.01
N GLU A 432 -29.59 3.69 3.14
CA GLU A 432 -30.59 2.85 3.81
C GLU A 432 -30.66 1.45 3.18
N TRP A 433 -30.63 1.38 1.85
CA TRP A 433 -30.63 0.10 1.15
C TRP A 433 -29.31 -0.67 1.34
N ILE A 434 -28.15 0.01 1.21
CA ILE A 434 -26.83 -0.61 1.40
C ILE A 434 -26.75 -1.29 2.78
N MET A 435 -27.32 -0.65 3.82
CA MET A 435 -27.27 -1.13 5.20
C MET A 435 -28.48 -1.98 5.60
N SER A 436 -29.33 -2.39 4.65
CA SER A 436 -30.54 -3.17 4.91
C SER A 436 -30.37 -4.67 4.63
N ASP A 437 -31.39 -5.45 5.03
CA ASP A 437 -31.49 -6.87 4.73
C ASP A 437 -31.76 -7.16 3.24
N ASP A 438 -32.16 -6.15 2.46
CA ASP A 438 -32.33 -6.26 1.01
C ASP A 438 -30.99 -6.29 0.27
N ASN A 439 -29.88 -5.87 0.93
CA ASN A 439 -28.53 -6.02 0.41
C ASN A 439 -27.94 -7.37 0.86
N PRO A 440 -27.80 -8.37 -0.02
CA PRO A 440 -27.30 -9.68 0.37
C PRO A 440 -25.82 -9.70 0.80
N TYR A 441 -25.14 -8.58 0.59
CA TYR A 441 -23.73 -8.40 0.97
C TYR A 441 -23.55 -7.51 2.20
N PHE A 442 -24.63 -7.19 2.92
CA PHE A 442 -24.53 -6.55 4.22
C PHE A 442 -24.54 -7.59 5.35
N PHE A 443 -23.39 -7.81 5.94
CA PHE A 443 -23.17 -8.84 6.97
C PHE A 443 -23.44 -8.27 8.34
N LYS A 444 -24.31 -8.94 9.10
CA LYS A 444 -24.70 -8.53 10.45
C LYS A 444 -23.87 -9.27 11.49
N GLY A 445 -23.44 -8.53 12.51
CA GLY A 445 -22.65 -9.06 13.62
C GLY A 445 -22.25 -7.94 14.58
N LYS A 446 -21.31 -8.19 15.43
CA LYS A 446 -20.71 -7.17 16.29
C LYS A 446 -20.00 -6.08 15.46
N PHE A 447 -19.41 -6.47 14.35
CA PHE A 447 -18.73 -5.62 13.37
C PHE A 447 -19.48 -5.71 12.03
N ASN A 448 -20.75 -5.32 12.07
CA ASN A 448 -21.61 -5.35 10.89
C ASN A 448 -21.07 -4.42 9.79
N GLY A 449 -21.09 -4.88 8.55
CA GLY A 449 -20.56 -4.09 7.45
C GLY A 449 -20.86 -4.69 6.09
N GLU A 450 -20.53 -3.90 5.08
CA GLU A 450 -20.69 -4.28 3.70
C GLU A 450 -19.49 -5.10 3.20
N GLY A 451 -19.78 -6.21 2.56
CA GLY A 451 -18.86 -6.98 1.74
C GLY A 451 -19.19 -6.84 0.27
N ASN A 452 -18.61 -7.70 -0.56
CA ASN A 452 -18.88 -7.75 -1.99
C ASN A 452 -18.94 -9.19 -2.51
N ARG A 453 -19.16 -9.36 -3.82
CA ARG A 453 -19.20 -10.68 -4.47
C ARG A 453 -17.84 -11.38 -4.43
N HIS A 454 -16.78 -10.61 -4.52
CA HIS A 454 -15.40 -11.09 -4.52
C HIS A 454 -15.02 -11.71 -3.17
N VAL A 455 -15.27 -10.98 -2.07
CA VAL A 455 -15.08 -11.48 -0.70
C VAL A 455 -16.28 -11.09 0.15
N PRO A 456 -17.18 -12.04 0.46
CA PRO A 456 -18.44 -11.79 1.14
C PRO A 456 -18.28 -11.67 2.67
N HIS A 457 -17.54 -10.67 3.12
CA HIS A 457 -17.32 -10.30 4.51
C HIS A 457 -17.17 -8.76 4.62
N PRO A 458 -17.38 -8.14 5.80
CA PRO A 458 -17.20 -6.71 5.96
C PRO A 458 -15.80 -6.23 5.57
N TRP A 459 -15.73 -5.27 4.66
CA TRP A 459 -14.49 -4.64 4.24
C TRP A 459 -14.11 -3.44 5.12
N LEU A 460 -12.83 -3.25 5.39
CA LEU A 460 -12.36 -2.02 6.08
C LEU A 460 -12.65 -0.74 5.28
N HIS A 461 -12.74 -0.85 3.96
CA HIS A 461 -13.11 0.26 3.08
C HIS A 461 -14.53 0.78 3.33
N TYR A 462 -15.47 -0.09 3.71
CA TYR A 462 -16.82 0.31 4.10
C TYR A 462 -16.79 1.30 5.27
N TYR A 463 -16.11 0.96 6.36
CA TYR A 463 -16.02 1.85 7.53
C TYR A 463 -15.28 3.15 7.21
N SER A 464 -14.18 3.06 6.47
CA SER A 464 -13.43 4.23 6.03
C SER A 464 -14.27 5.16 5.16
N SER A 465 -15.11 4.62 4.27
CA SER A 465 -16.04 5.37 3.42
C SER A 465 -17.11 6.10 4.23
N LEU A 466 -17.66 5.44 5.25
CA LEU A 466 -18.63 6.05 6.18
C LEU A 466 -18.02 7.23 6.94
N ILE A 467 -16.77 7.08 7.43
CA ILE A 467 -16.06 8.14 8.15
C ILE A 467 -15.72 9.29 7.21
N LEU A 468 -15.19 9.03 6.02
CA LEU A 468 -14.87 10.04 5.01
C LEU A 468 -16.11 10.87 4.62
N SER A 469 -17.28 10.24 4.57
CA SER A 469 -18.56 10.89 4.29
C SER A 469 -19.25 11.51 5.52
N ASN A 470 -18.58 11.51 6.68
CA ASN A 470 -19.07 12.01 7.97
C ASN A 470 -20.40 11.37 8.42
N ILE A 471 -20.54 10.06 8.22
CA ILE A 471 -21.73 9.28 8.64
C ILE A 471 -21.51 8.68 10.03
N ILE A 472 -20.32 8.10 10.27
CA ILE A 472 -19.89 7.59 11.57
C ILE A 472 -18.59 8.24 12.02
N ASP A 473 -18.22 8.05 13.30
CA ASP A 473 -16.93 8.51 13.84
C ASP A 473 -15.85 7.44 13.69
N ILE A 474 -14.58 7.90 13.72
CA ILE A 474 -13.38 7.06 13.65
C ILE A 474 -13.26 6.08 14.83
N ASP A 475 -13.96 6.34 15.93
CA ASP A 475 -13.90 5.52 17.13
C ASP A 475 -14.39 4.09 16.92
N ILE A 476 -15.09 3.83 15.82
CA ILE A 476 -15.47 2.46 15.40
C ILE A 476 -14.25 1.51 15.35
N PHE A 477 -13.09 2.02 14.99
CA PHE A 477 -11.88 1.20 14.91
C PHE A 477 -11.27 0.84 16.27
N ASN A 478 -11.62 1.53 17.36
CA ASN A 478 -11.06 1.28 18.69
C ASN A 478 -11.39 -0.12 19.25
N GLY A 479 -12.45 -0.75 18.76
CA GLY A 479 -12.89 -2.07 19.21
C GLY A 479 -12.55 -3.21 18.25
N MET A 480 -11.90 -2.92 17.11
CA MET A 480 -11.54 -3.93 16.13
C MET A 480 -10.17 -4.52 16.45
N PRO A 481 -10.06 -5.84 16.67
CA PRO A 481 -8.77 -6.47 16.97
C PRO A 481 -7.81 -6.45 15.79
N LEU A 482 -8.30 -6.59 14.55
CA LEU A 482 -7.50 -6.67 13.33
C LEU A 482 -6.35 -7.69 13.45
N ASP A 483 -5.30 -7.58 12.63
CA ASP A 483 -4.03 -8.29 12.87
C ASP A 483 -3.11 -7.39 13.72
N ASP A 484 -3.39 -7.32 15.02
CA ASP A 484 -2.72 -6.46 16.00
C ASP A 484 -2.73 -4.96 15.58
N PHE A 485 -3.92 -4.46 15.23
CA PHE A 485 -4.22 -3.10 14.75
C PHE A 485 -3.79 -2.80 13.32
N ILE A 486 -3.22 -3.75 12.58
CA ILE A 486 -2.83 -3.57 11.18
C ILE A 486 -3.99 -3.93 10.28
N ALA A 487 -4.29 -3.05 9.34
CA ALA A 487 -5.41 -3.21 8.42
C ALA A 487 -5.25 -4.39 7.47
N CYS A 488 -6.39 -4.95 7.13
CA CYS A 488 -6.59 -6.01 6.14
C CYS A 488 -7.68 -5.59 5.15
N GLU A 489 -8.06 -6.47 4.26
CA GLU A 489 -9.21 -6.25 3.37
C GLU A 489 -10.52 -6.43 4.13
N THR A 490 -10.74 -7.64 4.63
CA THR A 490 -12.01 -8.02 5.25
C THR A 490 -11.86 -8.54 6.69
N LEU A 491 -12.95 -8.45 7.42
CA LEU A 491 -13.08 -8.84 8.81
C LEU A 491 -14.15 -9.92 8.97
N ASP A 492 -13.97 -10.76 9.98
CA ASP A 492 -15.06 -11.55 10.51
C ASP A 492 -16.07 -10.62 11.23
N GLU A 493 -17.31 -10.66 10.84
CA GLU A 493 -18.38 -9.78 11.34
C GLU A 493 -18.68 -9.96 12.83
N ASN A 494 -18.29 -11.09 13.42
CA ASN A 494 -18.56 -11.41 14.82
C ASN A 494 -17.35 -11.14 15.73
N THR A 495 -16.15 -11.51 15.28
CA THR A 495 -14.90 -11.38 16.05
C THR A 495 -14.15 -10.11 15.75
N GLY A 496 -14.23 -9.58 14.52
CA GLY A 496 -13.46 -8.44 14.02
C GLY A 496 -12.01 -8.80 13.68
N GLU A 497 -11.67 -10.08 13.62
CA GLU A 497 -10.37 -10.56 13.18
C GLU A 497 -10.25 -10.46 11.65
N CYS A 498 -9.03 -10.28 11.17
CA CYS A 498 -8.76 -10.25 9.73
C CYS A 498 -9.00 -11.61 9.08
N LEU A 499 -9.79 -11.64 8.00
CA LEU A 499 -10.04 -12.85 7.23
C LEU A 499 -9.21 -12.89 5.95
N THR A 500 -9.19 -11.79 5.18
CA THR A 500 -8.45 -11.71 3.91
C THR A 500 -7.56 -10.49 3.86
N GLY A 501 -6.57 -10.50 2.96
CA GLY A 501 -5.72 -9.38 2.67
C GLY A 501 -4.97 -8.83 3.88
N ILE A 502 -4.43 -9.70 4.72
CA ILE A 502 -3.65 -9.30 5.90
C ILE A 502 -2.44 -8.46 5.44
N HIS A 503 -2.21 -7.32 6.09
CA HIS A 503 -1.18 -6.35 5.73
C HIS A 503 -1.41 -5.70 4.35
N PHE A 504 -2.63 -5.25 4.09
CA PHE A 504 -2.97 -4.53 2.89
C PHE A 504 -2.76 -3.01 3.02
N PRO A 505 -1.73 -2.42 2.39
CA PRO A 505 -1.48 -0.98 2.43
C PRO A 505 -2.62 -0.13 1.89
N GLY A 506 -3.41 -0.63 0.92
CA GLY A 506 -4.59 0.07 0.42
C GLY A 506 -5.60 0.36 1.51
N SER A 507 -6.00 -0.66 2.27
CA SER A 507 -6.89 -0.48 3.43
C SER A 507 -6.27 0.41 4.50
N SER A 508 -4.96 0.26 4.75
CA SER A 508 -4.24 1.09 5.72
C SER A 508 -4.25 2.57 5.34
N GLY A 509 -3.92 2.86 4.08
CA GLY A 509 -3.93 4.23 3.58
C GLY A 509 -5.32 4.86 3.65
N PHE A 510 -6.35 4.11 3.30
CA PHE A 510 -7.73 4.60 3.31
C PHE A 510 -8.27 4.83 4.74
N LEU A 511 -7.95 3.93 5.68
CA LEU A 511 -8.22 4.11 7.11
C LEU A 511 -7.56 5.39 7.64
N VAL A 512 -6.28 5.58 7.33
CA VAL A 512 -5.53 6.76 7.80
C VAL A 512 -6.07 8.05 7.16
N GLN A 513 -6.47 8.03 5.88
CA GLN A 513 -7.15 9.17 5.25
C GLN A 513 -8.43 9.54 6.01
N SER A 514 -9.25 8.56 6.37
CA SER A 514 -10.49 8.77 7.11
C SER A 514 -10.24 9.44 8.46
N PHE A 515 -9.16 9.07 9.16
CA PHE A 515 -8.74 9.70 10.39
C PHE A 515 -8.35 11.18 10.21
N PHE A 516 -7.60 11.51 9.16
CA PHE A 516 -7.17 12.89 8.92
C PHE A 516 -8.34 13.77 8.49
N LYS A 517 -9.24 13.27 7.66
CA LYS A 517 -10.43 13.99 7.22
C LYS A 517 -11.32 14.38 8.39
N ASN A 518 -11.59 13.44 9.29
CA ASN A 518 -12.47 13.67 10.46
C ASN A 518 -11.92 14.78 11.39
N ARG A 519 -10.61 15.06 11.34
CA ARG A 519 -9.95 16.11 12.12
C ARG A 519 -9.76 17.44 11.37
N GLY A 520 -10.39 17.63 10.23
CA GLY A 520 -10.30 18.87 9.44
C GLY A 520 -8.92 19.13 8.82
N ARG A 521 -8.07 18.10 8.65
CA ARG A 521 -6.69 18.22 8.16
C ARG A 521 -6.54 17.95 6.66
N TYR A 522 -7.66 17.88 5.93
CA TYR A 522 -7.72 17.72 4.46
C TYR A 522 -8.55 18.85 3.80
N ALA A 523 -8.58 20.02 4.38
CA ALA A 523 -9.18 21.17 3.73
C ALA A 523 -8.19 21.85 2.80
#